data_83cbba9c357d8557497dc55d9b3c2b5d
#
_entry.id   83cbba9c357d8557497dc55d9b3c2b5d
#
_cell.length_a   1.000
_cell.length_b   1.000
_cell.length_c   1.000
_cell.angle_alpha   90.00
_cell.angle_beta   90.00
_cell.angle_gamma   90.00
#
_symmetry.space_group_name_H-M   'P 1'
#
loop_
_entity.id
_entity.type
_entity.pdbx_description
1 polymer ?
#
loop_
_entity_poly.entity_id
_entity_poly.type
_entity_poly.pdbx_seq_one_letter_code
_entity_poly.pdbx_strand_id
1 'polypeptide(L)'
;LNPGMYKCAIGYVGVYDLPLMRKTDNRNGQSDATERFFDRTLGTDLAALAKVSPAQRAGDVKVPVFLVHGKDDKTADFNQFKVMEAALKAAGNPAQVMVADGEGHGFVKPENRAELYRRMEAFLAKYIGPGAK
;
A
#
# COMPACT_ATOMS: atom_id res chain seq x y z
N LEU A 1 -12.41 10.00 5.63
CA LEU A 1 -12.82 8.60 5.47
C LEU A 1 -14.35 8.54 5.43
N ASN A 2 -14.89 7.76 4.50
CA ASN A 2 -16.34 7.60 4.29
C ASN A 2 -16.72 6.16 4.71
N PRO A 3 -17.05 5.91 5.98
CA PRO A 3 -17.46 4.60 6.45
C PRO A 3 -18.67 4.08 5.66
N GLY A 4 -18.62 2.81 5.26
CA GLY A 4 -19.72 2.17 4.51
C GLY A 4 -19.76 2.41 3.00
N MET A 5 -18.92 3.33 2.47
CA MET A 5 -18.84 3.57 1.02
C MET A 5 -18.19 2.40 0.27
N TYR A 6 -17.19 1.78 0.87
CA TYR A 6 -16.41 0.70 0.26
C TYR A 6 -16.72 -0.62 0.95
N LYS A 7 -16.79 -1.70 0.18
CA LYS A 7 -17.00 -3.07 0.69
C LYS A 7 -15.69 -3.85 0.86
N CYS A 8 -14.65 -3.46 0.14
CA CYS A 8 -13.29 -4.00 0.24
C CYS A 8 -12.29 -3.00 -0.32
N ALA A 9 -11.00 -3.26 -0.13
CA ALA A 9 -9.91 -2.45 -0.68
C ALA A 9 -8.76 -3.32 -1.19
N ILE A 10 -8.13 -2.91 -2.30
CA ILE A 10 -6.91 -3.54 -2.82
C ILE A 10 -5.82 -2.48 -2.85
N GLY A 11 -4.70 -2.76 -2.21
CA GLY A 11 -3.50 -1.94 -2.25
C GLY A 11 -2.41 -2.63 -3.07
N TYR A 12 -2.08 -2.10 -4.24
CA TYR A 12 -1.05 -2.63 -5.13
C TYR A 12 0.10 -1.64 -5.25
N VAL A 13 1.28 -2.05 -4.81
CA VAL A 13 2.52 -1.26 -4.78
C VAL A 13 2.33 0.15 -4.17
N GLY A 14 1.58 0.22 -3.08
CA GLY A 14 1.15 1.48 -2.49
C GLY A 14 2.17 2.09 -1.53
N VAL A 15 2.07 3.42 -1.34
CA VAL A 15 2.70 4.15 -0.24
C VAL A 15 1.69 4.28 0.90
N TYR A 16 2.06 3.81 2.08
CA TYR A 16 1.16 3.74 3.23
C TYR A 16 1.64 4.53 4.44
N ASP A 17 2.93 4.92 4.45
CA ASP A 17 3.53 5.75 5.49
C ASP A 17 4.39 6.84 4.84
N LEU A 18 3.91 8.08 4.87
CA LEU A 18 4.57 9.22 4.23
C LEU A 18 5.89 9.61 4.91
N PRO A 19 6.00 9.61 6.26
CA PRO A 19 7.29 9.76 6.93
C PRO A 19 8.32 8.72 6.52
N LEU A 20 7.92 7.45 6.37
CA LEU A 20 8.79 6.38 5.88
C LEU A 20 9.20 6.62 4.43
N MET A 21 8.27 7.02 3.56
CA MET A 21 8.57 7.37 2.17
C MET A 21 9.69 8.42 2.09
N ARG A 22 9.56 9.52 2.82
CA ARG A 22 10.61 10.57 2.83
C ARG A 22 11.98 10.04 3.29
N LYS A 23 12.01 9.11 4.25
CA LYS A 23 13.27 8.51 4.71
C LYS A 23 13.89 7.54 3.69
N THR A 24 13.07 6.79 2.95
CA THR A 24 13.54 5.82 1.96
C THR A 24 14.01 6.51 0.67
N ASP A 25 13.31 7.53 0.24
CA ASP A 25 13.66 8.32 -0.94
C ASP A 25 15.01 9.01 -0.76
N ASN A 26 15.31 9.59 0.41
CA ASN A 26 16.60 10.21 0.71
C ASN A 26 17.78 9.21 0.66
N ARG A 27 17.53 7.91 0.89
CA ARG A 27 18.58 6.87 0.82
C ARG A 27 18.93 6.45 -0.60
N ASN A 28 18.07 6.71 -1.58
CA ASN A 28 18.27 6.32 -2.97
C ASN A 28 19.02 7.37 -3.80
N GLY A 29 19.68 8.36 -3.16
CA GLY A 29 20.51 9.38 -3.83
C GLY A 29 19.68 10.36 -4.65
N GLN A 30 18.50 10.70 -4.20
CA GLN A 30 17.66 11.69 -4.86
C GLN A 30 18.32 13.07 -4.82
N SER A 31 18.15 13.81 -5.91
CA SER A 31 18.68 15.17 -6.03
C SER A 31 17.94 16.14 -5.11
N ASP A 32 18.61 17.25 -4.74
CA ASP A 32 17.99 18.39 -4.04
C ASP A 32 16.67 18.86 -4.68
N ALA A 33 16.51 18.64 -6.00
CA ALA A 33 15.29 18.96 -6.72
C ALA A 33 14.11 18.10 -6.29
N THR A 34 14.33 16.81 -6.06
CA THR A 34 13.29 15.87 -5.59
C THR A 34 12.90 16.18 -4.15
N GLU A 35 13.87 16.49 -3.29
CA GLU A 35 13.59 16.89 -1.91
C GLU A 35 12.74 18.17 -1.89
N ARG A 36 13.11 19.19 -2.65
CA ARG A 36 12.30 20.41 -2.79
C ARG A 36 10.90 20.16 -3.37
N PHE A 37 10.76 19.19 -4.28
CA PHE A 37 9.44 18.80 -4.79
C PHE A 37 8.57 18.22 -3.69
N PHE A 38 9.10 17.29 -2.87
CA PHE A 38 8.36 16.72 -1.76
C PHE A 38 8.04 17.76 -0.67
N ASP A 39 8.95 18.67 -0.38
CA ASP A 39 8.70 19.75 0.59
C ASP A 39 7.53 20.64 0.16
N ARG A 40 7.41 20.93 -1.13
CA ARG A 40 6.31 21.74 -1.66
C ARG A 40 4.99 20.99 -1.73
N THR A 41 5.02 19.70 -2.06
CA THR A 41 3.80 18.91 -2.33
C THR A 41 3.24 18.23 -1.09
N LEU A 42 4.10 17.77 -0.19
CA LEU A 42 3.73 17.05 1.02
C LEU A 42 3.98 17.85 2.30
N GLY A 43 4.85 18.87 2.23
CA GLY A 43 5.32 19.59 3.41
C GLY A 43 6.43 18.86 4.15
N THR A 44 6.96 19.52 5.19
CA THR A 44 8.10 19.06 5.99
C THR A 44 7.69 18.55 7.39
N ASP A 45 6.43 18.76 7.79
CA ASP A 45 5.93 18.32 9.09
C ASP A 45 5.63 16.83 9.08
N LEU A 46 6.58 16.03 9.58
CA LEU A 46 6.43 14.57 9.67
C LEU A 46 5.25 14.12 10.54
N ALA A 47 4.88 14.91 11.55
CA ALA A 47 3.74 14.57 12.41
C ALA A 47 2.41 14.77 11.66
N ALA A 48 2.32 15.83 10.86
CA ALA A 48 1.17 16.03 9.97
C ALA A 48 1.08 14.92 8.91
N LEU A 49 2.20 14.55 8.29
CA LEU A 49 2.27 13.45 7.32
C LEU A 49 1.84 12.11 7.94
N ALA A 50 2.28 11.82 9.17
CA ALA A 50 1.87 10.61 9.88
C ALA A 50 0.34 10.56 10.07
N LYS A 51 -0.30 11.65 10.47
CA LYS A 51 -1.76 11.72 10.70
C LYS A 51 -2.59 11.37 9.46
N VAL A 52 -2.07 11.60 8.27
CA VAL A 52 -2.76 11.29 7.00
C VAL A 52 -2.28 9.98 6.35
N SER A 53 -1.28 9.33 6.94
CA SER A 53 -0.71 8.07 6.44
C SER A 53 -1.64 6.89 6.71
N PRO A 54 -1.99 6.07 5.69
CA PRO A 54 -2.87 4.91 5.86
C PRO A 54 -2.43 3.93 6.96
N ALA A 55 -1.14 3.66 7.10
CA ALA A 55 -0.61 2.76 8.12
C ALA A 55 -0.88 3.27 9.55
N GLN A 56 -0.77 4.57 9.77
CA GLN A 56 -1.09 5.20 11.08
C GLN A 56 -2.60 5.23 11.36
N ARG A 57 -3.40 5.04 10.34
CA ARG A 57 -4.87 5.04 10.40
C ARG A 57 -5.48 3.68 10.10
N ALA A 58 -4.70 2.61 10.20
CA ALA A 58 -5.17 1.25 9.91
C ALA A 58 -6.37 0.85 10.77
N GLY A 59 -6.49 1.37 11.98
CA GLY A 59 -7.65 1.18 12.85
C GLY A 59 -8.98 1.72 12.29
N ASP A 60 -8.93 2.66 11.35
CA ASP A 60 -10.11 3.20 10.66
C ASP A 60 -10.58 2.30 9.50
N VAL A 61 -9.74 1.36 9.05
CA VAL A 61 -10.04 0.45 7.95
C VAL A 61 -10.83 -0.73 8.47
N LYS A 62 -12.14 -0.76 8.17
CA LYS A 62 -13.08 -1.81 8.65
C LYS A 62 -13.47 -2.81 7.57
N VAL A 63 -13.04 -2.59 6.34
CA VAL A 63 -13.34 -3.48 5.21
C VAL A 63 -12.18 -4.45 4.98
N PRO A 64 -12.44 -5.63 4.37
CA PRO A 64 -11.37 -6.54 3.96
C PRO A 64 -10.36 -5.86 3.04
N VAL A 65 -9.09 -6.17 3.23
CA VAL A 65 -7.98 -5.58 2.45
C VAL A 65 -7.17 -6.69 1.78
N PHE A 66 -6.79 -6.47 0.52
CA PHE A 66 -5.80 -7.27 -0.18
C PHE A 66 -4.59 -6.39 -0.51
N LEU A 67 -3.41 -6.73 0.03
CA LEU A 67 -2.15 -6.02 -0.20
C LEU A 67 -1.27 -6.81 -1.17
N VAL A 68 -0.75 -6.12 -2.17
CA VAL A 68 0.14 -6.71 -3.20
C VAL A 68 1.39 -5.85 -3.34
N HIS A 69 2.58 -6.47 -3.37
CA HIS A 69 3.84 -5.75 -3.55
C HIS A 69 4.95 -6.60 -4.17
N GLY A 70 5.80 -5.96 -4.96
CA GLY A 70 7.04 -6.56 -5.44
C GLY A 70 8.18 -6.31 -4.45
N LYS A 71 9.00 -7.33 -4.16
CA LYS A 71 10.10 -7.17 -3.18
C LYS A 71 11.21 -6.25 -3.67
N ASP A 72 11.37 -6.12 -4.99
CA ASP A 72 12.42 -5.30 -5.62
C ASP A 72 11.90 -3.92 -6.03
N ASP A 73 10.78 -3.47 -5.45
CA ASP A 73 10.20 -2.16 -5.73
C ASP A 73 11.15 -1.04 -5.28
N LYS A 74 11.60 -0.23 -6.26
CA LYS A 74 12.47 0.93 -6.05
C LYS A 74 11.70 2.24 -5.99
N THR A 75 10.42 2.23 -6.34
CA THR A 75 9.56 3.41 -6.33
C THR A 75 8.81 3.53 -5.00
N ALA A 76 8.10 2.47 -4.60
CA ALA A 76 7.51 2.38 -3.27
C ALA A 76 8.24 1.28 -2.50
N ASP A 77 9.21 1.66 -1.66
CA ASP A 77 10.05 0.72 -0.92
C ASP A 77 9.20 -0.37 -0.24
N PHE A 78 9.66 -1.62 -0.29
CA PHE A 78 8.93 -2.78 0.25
C PHE A 78 8.58 -2.64 1.74
N ASN A 79 9.27 -1.79 2.50
CA ASN A 79 8.88 -1.50 3.87
C ASN A 79 7.52 -0.79 3.97
N GLN A 80 7.04 -0.13 2.93
CA GLN A 80 5.68 0.42 2.87
C GLN A 80 4.62 -0.70 3.02
N PHE A 81 4.82 -1.80 2.31
CA PHE A 81 3.98 -3.00 2.46
C PHE A 81 4.02 -3.54 3.89
N LYS A 82 5.23 -3.73 4.45
CA LYS A 82 5.42 -4.31 5.78
C LYS A 82 4.74 -3.48 6.89
N VAL A 83 4.88 -2.15 6.84
CA VAL A 83 4.26 -1.30 7.87
C VAL A 83 2.74 -1.33 7.78
N MET A 84 2.17 -1.36 6.57
CA MET A 84 0.71 -1.45 6.40
C MET A 84 0.15 -2.80 6.82
N GLU A 85 0.81 -3.90 6.42
CA GLU A 85 0.44 -5.26 6.84
C GLU A 85 0.42 -5.38 8.36
N ALA A 86 1.52 -4.95 9.02
CA ALA A 86 1.63 -4.99 10.48
C ALA A 86 0.56 -4.12 11.16
N ALA A 87 0.30 -2.93 10.64
CA ALA A 87 -0.69 -2.01 11.19
C ALA A 87 -2.12 -2.57 11.08
N LEU A 88 -2.49 -3.15 9.94
CA LEU A 88 -3.78 -3.80 9.76
C LEU A 88 -3.94 -5.01 10.70
N LYS A 89 -2.90 -5.83 10.83
CA LYS A 89 -2.90 -6.98 11.76
C LYS A 89 -3.09 -6.52 13.20
N ALA A 90 -2.36 -5.49 13.62
CA ALA A 90 -2.47 -4.91 14.97
C ALA A 90 -3.86 -4.30 15.22
N ALA A 91 -4.51 -3.76 14.20
CA ALA A 91 -5.88 -3.24 14.25
C ALA A 91 -6.98 -4.33 14.23
N GLY A 92 -6.61 -5.61 14.22
CA GLY A 92 -7.56 -6.73 14.18
C GLY A 92 -8.19 -6.99 12.80
N ASN A 93 -7.64 -6.39 11.74
CA ASN A 93 -8.09 -6.56 10.36
C ASN A 93 -6.95 -7.05 9.45
N PRO A 94 -6.44 -8.29 9.62
CA PRO A 94 -5.32 -8.80 8.85
C PRO A 94 -5.66 -8.85 7.36
N ALA A 95 -4.79 -8.28 6.53
CA ALA A 95 -4.97 -8.27 5.08
C ALA A 95 -4.71 -9.66 4.47
N GLN A 96 -5.42 -9.98 3.37
CA GLN A 96 -4.91 -10.95 2.41
C GLN A 96 -3.67 -10.36 1.74
N VAL A 97 -2.65 -11.17 1.45
CA VAL A 97 -1.39 -10.65 0.92
C VAL A 97 -0.91 -11.45 -0.30
N MET A 98 -0.23 -10.74 -1.21
CA MET A 98 0.57 -11.32 -2.28
C MET A 98 1.88 -10.54 -2.41
N VAL A 99 2.99 -11.24 -2.22
CA VAL A 99 4.34 -10.69 -2.38
C VAL A 99 5.06 -11.47 -3.46
N ALA A 100 5.70 -10.80 -4.41
CA ALA A 100 6.40 -11.44 -5.51
C ALA A 100 7.91 -11.09 -5.51
N ASP A 101 8.74 -12.13 -5.55
CA ASP A 101 10.19 -12.01 -5.68
C ASP A 101 10.58 -11.62 -7.11
N GLY A 102 11.55 -10.72 -7.24
CA GLY A 102 12.03 -10.25 -8.54
C GLY A 102 11.00 -9.40 -9.31
N GLU A 103 10.05 -8.81 -8.60
CA GLU A 103 9.08 -7.84 -9.14
C GLU A 103 9.26 -6.47 -8.48
N GLY A 104 9.10 -5.41 -9.29
CA GLY A 104 9.25 -4.02 -8.88
C GLY A 104 7.91 -3.31 -8.65
N HIS A 105 7.88 -2.01 -9.05
CA HIS A 105 6.70 -1.16 -8.96
C HIS A 105 5.69 -1.50 -10.07
N GLY A 106 5.15 -2.68 -9.99
CA GLY A 106 4.31 -3.31 -10.99
C GLY A 106 4.90 -4.66 -11.39
N PHE A 107 4.04 -5.66 -11.63
CA PHE A 107 4.48 -7.00 -12.00
C PHE A 107 4.68 -7.10 -13.50
N VAL A 108 5.87 -7.52 -13.91
CA VAL A 108 6.26 -7.66 -15.33
C VAL A 108 6.26 -9.12 -15.80
N LYS A 109 6.52 -10.07 -14.89
CA LYS A 109 6.52 -11.51 -15.22
C LYS A 109 5.08 -11.97 -15.50
N PRO A 110 4.83 -12.61 -16.66
CA PRO A 110 3.48 -13.02 -17.06
C PRO A 110 2.76 -13.90 -16.02
N GLU A 111 3.49 -14.83 -15.40
CA GLU A 111 2.96 -15.73 -14.37
C GLU A 111 2.51 -14.99 -13.13
N ASN A 112 3.30 -13.99 -12.65
CA ASN A 112 2.95 -13.18 -11.50
C ASN A 112 1.75 -12.27 -11.79
N ARG A 113 1.67 -11.74 -13.01
CA ARG A 113 0.51 -10.93 -13.44
C ARG A 113 -0.76 -11.77 -13.53
N ALA A 114 -0.68 -12.97 -14.11
CA ALA A 114 -1.82 -13.88 -14.17
C ALA A 114 -2.34 -14.24 -12.76
N GLU A 115 -1.42 -14.59 -11.85
CA GLU A 115 -1.76 -14.89 -10.47
C GLU A 115 -2.35 -13.67 -9.73
N LEU A 116 -1.80 -12.47 -9.95
CA LEU A 116 -2.33 -11.24 -9.40
C LEU A 116 -3.80 -11.03 -9.82
N TYR A 117 -4.08 -11.09 -11.12
CA TYR A 117 -5.44 -10.86 -11.61
C TYR A 117 -6.41 -11.94 -11.14
N ARG A 118 -5.99 -13.20 -11.10
CA ARG A 118 -6.80 -14.30 -10.56
C ARG A 118 -7.16 -14.08 -9.10
N ARG A 119 -6.20 -13.62 -8.27
CA ARG A 119 -6.45 -13.31 -6.85
C ARG A 119 -7.31 -12.06 -6.68
N MET A 120 -7.09 -11.03 -7.49
CA MET A 120 -7.93 -9.82 -7.47
C MET A 120 -9.38 -10.16 -7.83
N GLU A 121 -9.59 -10.94 -8.88
CA GLU A 121 -10.92 -11.39 -9.31
C GLU A 121 -11.62 -12.16 -8.18
N ALA A 122 -10.96 -13.16 -7.61
CA ALA A 122 -11.51 -13.94 -6.51
C ALA A 122 -11.84 -13.07 -5.27
N PHE A 123 -10.97 -12.12 -4.94
CA PHE A 123 -11.19 -11.19 -3.84
C PHE A 123 -12.39 -10.28 -4.10
N LEU A 124 -12.48 -9.68 -5.27
CA LEU A 124 -13.60 -8.81 -5.64
C LEU A 124 -14.91 -9.58 -5.73
N ALA A 125 -14.89 -10.77 -6.34
CA ALA A 125 -16.09 -11.63 -6.43
C ALA A 125 -16.65 -11.95 -5.04
N LYS A 126 -15.78 -12.18 -4.06
CA LYS A 126 -16.19 -12.47 -2.68
C LYS A 126 -16.89 -11.31 -1.99
N TYR A 127 -16.49 -10.06 -2.24
CA TYR A 127 -16.96 -8.91 -1.45
C TYR A 127 -17.90 -7.97 -2.21
N ILE A 128 -17.86 -7.97 -3.55
CA ILE A 128 -18.70 -7.10 -4.40
C ILE A 128 -19.31 -7.84 -5.60
N GLY A 129 -19.05 -9.15 -5.76
CA GLY A 129 -19.63 -9.95 -6.83
C GLY A 129 -21.11 -10.27 -6.62
N PRO A 130 -21.77 -10.90 -7.60
CA PRO A 130 -23.15 -11.37 -7.47
C PRO A 130 -23.29 -12.30 -6.26
N GLY A 131 -24.15 -11.97 -5.31
CA GLY A 131 -24.36 -12.74 -4.06
C GLY A 131 -23.43 -12.37 -2.91
N ALA A 132 -22.56 -11.36 -3.04
CA ALA A 132 -21.81 -10.82 -1.91
C ALA A 132 -22.77 -10.24 -0.85
N LYS A 133 -22.57 -10.61 0.44
CA LYS A 133 -23.37 -10.15 1.58
C LYS A 133 -22.72 -8.97 2.29
#